data_35dc1ddf0ee09af8f89d52174b745037
#
_entry.id   35dc1ddf0ee09af8f89d52174b745037
#
_cell.length_a   1.000
_cell.length_b   1.000
_cell.length_c   1.000
_cell.angle_alpha   90.00
_cell.angle_beta   90.00
_cell.angle_gamma   90.00
#
_symmetry.space_group_name_H-M   'P 1'
#
loop_
_entity.id
_entity.type
_entity.pdbx_description
1 polymer ?
#
loop_
_entity_poly.entity_id
_entity_poly.type
_entity_poly.pdbx_seq_one_letter_code
_entity_poly.pdbx_strand_id
1 'polypeptide(L)'
;YSLRLHNEGVPVVAIPKTMDNDVHGTDYCIGFSTAVSRSVEFIDSLRTVAGSHERIAVVELFGRYSGETCLITAYLAVVDRAVISEVPFDIDKLGKFLVEDKHSNPSNYAMVTVSEGATLAGGEMVLSGEEDAYGHRKLGGIGELTSALIKESTGEDIIYQQLGYLMRSGSPDSLDLMVATN
;
A
#
# COMPACT_ATOMS: atom_id res chain seq x y z
N TYR A 1 -16.00 21.25 0.55
CA TYR A 1 -16.44 22.26 1.55
C TYR A 1 -15.75 23.59 1.34
N SER A 2 -14.41 23.64 1.28
CA SER A 2 -13.63 24.89 1.16
C SER A 2 -14.01 25.71 -0.08
N LEU A 3 -14.16 25.07 -1.24
CA LEU A 3 -14.60 25.74 -2.48
C LEU A 3 -15.99 26.38 -2.33
N ARG A 4 -16.92 25.70 -1.66
CA ARG A 4 -18.26 26.23 -1.40
C ARG A 4 -18.21 27.47 -0.50
N LEU A 5 -17.46 27.42 0.58
CA LEU A 5 -17.27 28.57 1.48
C LEU A 5 -16.61 29.75 0.74
N HIS A 6 -15.61 29.47 -0.08
CA HIS A 6 -14.97 30.50 -0.92
C HIS A 6 -15.97 31.16 -1.86
N ASN A 7 -16.83 30.40 -2.51
CA ASN A 7 -17.87 30.94 -3.41
C ASN A 7 -18.96 31.73 -2.66
N GLU A 8 -19.13 31.47 -1.38
CA GLU A 8 -20.03 32.25 -0.50
C GLU A 8 -19.33 33.50 0.09
N GLY A 9 -18.08 33.81 -0.32
CA GLY A 9 -17.32 34.99 0.07
C GLY A 9 -16.56 34.83 1.41
N VAL A 10 -16.47 33.63 1.96
CA VAL A 10 -15.71 33.35 3.18
C VAL A 10 -14.23 33.15 2.83
N PRO A 11 -13.28 33.89 3.46
CA PRO A 11 -11.86 33.63 3.30
C PRO A 11 -11.51 32.23 3.83
N VAL A 12 -11.00 31.34 2.98
CA VAL A 12 -10.70 29.95 3.32
C VAL A 12 -9.33 29.56 2.78
N VAL A 13 -8.53 28.90 3.62
CA VAL A 13 -7.34 28.14 3.22
C VAL A 13 -7.60 26.67 3.53
N ALA A 14 -7.43 25.81 2.54
CA ALA A 14 -7.60 24.37 2.68
C ALA A 14 -6.23 23.69 2.79
N ILE A 15 -6.01 22.94 3.87
CA ILE A 15 -4.80 22.16 4.09
C ILE A 15 -5.16 20.70 3.88
N PRO A 16 -4.62 20.02 2.86
CA PRO A 16 -4.96 18.63 2.58
C PRO A 16 -4.37 17.68 3.61
N LYS A 17 -5.18 16.74 4.08
CA LYS A 17 -4.81 15.67 5.01
C LYS A 17 -5.29 14.33 4.48
N THR A 18 -4.38 13.55 3.94
CA THR A 18 -4.59 12.17 3.51
C THR A 18 -3.25 11.44 3.51
N MET A 19 -3.30 10.12 3.65
CA MET A 19 -2.13 9.27 3.55
C MET A 19 -1.78 8.87 2.10
N ASP A 20 -2.69 9.10 1.15
CA ASP A 20 -2.54 8.66 -0.24
C ASP A 20 -1.75 9.66 -1.10
N ASN A 21 -1.54 10.88 -0.60
CA ASN A 21 -0.87 12.00 -1.27
C ASN A 21 -1.44 12.34 -2.65
N ASP A 22 -2.73 12.10 -2.88
CA ASP A 22 -3.40 12.15 -4.17
C ASP A 22 -4.29 13.39 -4.39
N VAL A 23 -4.14 14.43 -3.56
CA VAL A 23 -4.93 15.67 -3.68
C VAL A 23 -4.32 16.59 -4.74
N HIS A 24 -5.05 16.82 -5.83
CA HIS A 24 -4.61 17.71 -6.89
C HIS A 24 -4.35 19.14 -6.39
N GLY A 25 -3.22 19.72 -6.81
CA GLY A 25 -2.85 21.11 -6.48
C GLY A 25 -1.99 21.25 -5.22
N THR A 26 -1.52 20.16 -4.65
CA THR A 26 -0.50 20.14 -3.59
C THR A 26 0.54 19.06 -3.87
N ASP A 27 1.77 19.32 -3.47
CA ASP A 27 2.87 18.36 -3.59
C ASP A 27 2.93 17.43 -2.37
N TYR A 28 2.27 17.81 -1.27
CA TYR A 28 2.33 17.06 -0.02
C TYR A 28 1.01 17.15 0.76
N CYS A 29 0.56 16.00 1.25
CA CYS A 29 -0.58 15.89 2.15
C CYS A 29 -0.13 15.45 3.54
N ILE A 30 -0.62 16.12 4.59
CA ILE A 30 -0.33 15.75 5.98
C ILE A 30 -0.87 14.34 6.26
N GLY A 31 -0.01 13.45 6.74
CA GLY A 31 -0.32 12.05 7.03
C GLY A 31 0.37 11.05 6.09
N PHE A 32 0.87 11.50 4.93
CA PHE A 32 1.57 10.65 3.98
C PHE A 32 2.87 10.08 4.55
N SER A 33 3.77 10.96 5.03
CA SER A 33 5.06 10.55 5.59
C SER A 33 4.90 9.61 6.80
N THR A 34 3.95 9.92 7.69
CA THR A 34 3.62 9.04 8.82
C THR A 34 3.17 7.67 8.36
N ALA A 35 2.29 7.60 7.36
CA ALA A 35 1.81 6.31 6.84
C ALA A 35 2.94 5.48 6.24
N VAL A 36 3.84 6.12 5.48
CA VAL A 36 5.02 5.46 4.92
C VAL A 36 5.95 4.96 6.03
N SER A 37 6.30 5.83 6.99
CA SER A 37 7.20 5.49 8.11
C SER A 37 6.66 4.32 8.93
N ARG A 38 5.36 4.31 9.24
CA ARG A 38 4.70 3.20 9.95
C ARG A 38 4.72 1.91 9.12
N SER A 39 4.48 2.01 7.82
CA SER A 39 4.49 0.84 6.93
C SER A 39 5.88 0.21 6.86
N VAL A 40 6.94 1.02 6.78
CA VAL A 40 8.33 0.55 6.81
C VAL A 40 8.62 -0.21 8.11
N GLU A 41 8.24 0.33 9.27
CA GLU A 41 8.43 -0.33 10.58
C GLU A 41 7.75 -1.71 10.64
N PHE A 42 6.53 -1.83 10.13
CA PHE A 42 5.81 -3.10 10.09
C PHE A 42 6.42 -4.09 9.12
N ILE A 43 6.86 -3.64 7.95
CA ILE A 43 7.52 -4.50 6.96
C ILE A 43 8.85 -5.02 7.50
N ASP A 44 9.65 -4.19 8.15
CA ASP A 44 10.90 -4.62 8.78
C ASP A 44 10.68 -5.65 9.89
N SER A 45 9.62 -5.48 10.66
CA SER A 45 9.21 -6.47 11.66
C SER A 45 8.77 -7.79 11.01
N LEU A 46 8.00 -7.73 9.92
CA LEU A 46 7.53 -8.91 9.19
C LEU A 46 8.67 -9.64 8.49
N ARG A 47 9.74 -8.94 8.10
CA ARG A 47 10.92 -9.52 7.46
C ARG A 47 11.55 -10.65 8.29
N THR A 48 11.57 -10.49 9.61
CA THR A 48 12.10 -11.53 10.51
C THR A 48 11.25 -12.80 10.45
N VAL A 49 9.93 -12.65 10.32
CA VAL A 49 9.00 -13.77 10.18
C VAL A 49 9.15 -14.43 8.82
N ALA A 50 9.21 -13.63 7.74
CA ALA A 50 9.39 -14.14 6.38
C ALA A 50 10.69 -14.97 6.25
N GLY A 51 11.80 -14.45 6.81
CA GLY A 51 13.10 -15.15 6.80
C GLY A 51 13.11 -16.41 7.66
N SER A 52 12.53 -16.38 8.87
CA SER A 52 12.51 -17.57 9.74
C SER A 52 11.65 -18.71 9.21
N HIS A 53 10.65 -18.40 8.39
CA HIS A 53 9.76 -19.40 7.76
C HIS A 53 10.10 -19.69 6.30
N GLU A 54 11.10 -18.98 5.74
CA GLU A 54 11.53 -19.12 4.33
C GLU A 54 10.37 -18.98 3.34
N ARG A 55 9.54 -17.91 3.52
CA ARG A 55 8.32 -17.70 2.75
C ARG A 55 8.36 -16.42 1.93
N ILE A 56 7.49 -16.34 0.94
CA ILE A 56 7.18 -15.09 0.26
C ILE A 56 6.17 -14.33 1.11
N ALA A 57 6.43 -13.05 1.39
CA ALA A 57 5.52 -12.17 2.11
C ALA A 57 4.85 -11.19 1.14
N VAL A 58 3.52 -11.18 1.11
CA VAL A 58 2.69 -10.24 0.37
C VAL A 58 2.07 -9.26 1.36
N VAL A 59 2.44 -7.98 1.25
CA VAL A 59 1.97 -6.93 2.17
C VAL A 59 1.06 -5.98 1.42
N GLU A 60 -0.24 -5.97 1.78
CA GLU A 60 -1.22 -5.06 1.21
C GLU A 60 -1.23 -3.74 1.96
N LEU A 61 -1.10 -2.64 1.22
CA LEU A 61 -1.08 -1.27 1.71
C LEU A 61 -2.28 -0.49 1.18
N PHE A 62 -2.74 0.51 1.93
CA PHE A 62 -3.69 1.47 1.40
C PHE A 62 -3.12 2.22 0.19
N GLY A 63 -3.99 2.69 -0.67
CA GLY A 63 -3.68 3.40 -1.91
C GLY A 63 -4.67 3.03 -3.01
N ARG A 64 -5.87 3.66 -2.97
CA ARG A 64 -6.97 3.32 -3.89
C ARG A 64 -6.64 3.70 -5.33
N TYR A 65 -6.22 4.93 -5.53
CA TYR A 65 -5.96 5.52 -6.85
C TYR A 65 -4.52 6.03 -6.99
N SER A 66 -3.75 5.94 -5.91
CA SER A 66 -2.34 6.31 -5.87
C SER A 66 -1.53 5.17 -5.27
N GLY A 67 -0.60 4.66 -6.03
CA GLY A 67 0.40 3.69 -5.58
C GLY A 67 1.61 4.32 -4.91
N GLU A 68 1.62 5.65 -4.71
CA GLU A 68 2.79 6.36 -4.18
C GLU A 68 3.19 5.86 -2.79
N THR A 69 2.22 5.70 -1.88
CA THR A 69 2.47 5.15 -0.54
C THR A 69 3.10 3.76 -0.62
N CYS A 70 2.57 2.91 -1.51
CA CYS A 70 3.10 1.56 -1.73
C CYS A 70 4.53 1.59 -2.29
N LEU A 71 4.77 2.41 -3.31
CA LEU A 71 6.06 2.51 -3.98
C LEU A 71 7.16 3.07 -3.07
N ILE A 72 6.88 4.18 -2.36
CA ILE A 72 7.84 4.80 -1.45
C ILE A 72 8.13 3.88 -0.25
N THR A 73 7.10 3.22 0.29
CA THR A 73 7.28 2.21 1.34
C THR A 73 8.17 1.06 0.85
N ALA A 74 7.92 0.54 -0.35
CA ALA A 74 8.73 -0.52 -0.95
C ALA A 74 10.20 -0.11 -1.08
N TYR A 75 10.43 1.09 -1.56
CA TYR A 75 11.77 1.64 -1.73
C TYR A 75 12.51 1.79 -0.40
N LEU A 76 11.87 2.36 0.61
CA LEU A 76 12.49 2.61 1.93
C LEU A 76 12.66 1.32 2.74
N ALA A 77 11.71 0.39 2.68
CA ALA A 77 11.82 -0.92 3.32
C ALA A 77 12.67 -1.92 2.52
N VAL A 78 13.16 -1.52 1.34
CA VAL A 78 13.99 -2.39 0.47
C VAL A 78 13.31 -3.75 0.26
N VAL A 79 12.05 -3.75 -0.18
CA VAL A 79 11.36 -4.98 -0.58
C VAL A 79 11.70 -5.33 -2.04
N ASP A 80 11.56 -6.59 -2.41
CA ASP A 80 12.00 -7.09 -3.69
C ASP A 80 11.13 -6.57 -4.85
N ARG A 81 9.81 -6.46 -4.63
CA ARG A 81 8.85 -6.02 -5.65
C ARG A 81 7.79 -5.10 -5.07
N ALA A 82 7.26 -4.21 -5.93
CA ALA A 82 6.10 -3.36 -5.62
C ALA A 82 5.07 -3.46 -6.75
N VAL A 83 3.81 -3.58 -6.38
CA VAL A 83 2.65 -3.57 -7.28
C VAL A 83 1.81 -2.34 -6.94
N ILE A 84 1.71 -1.42 -7.88
CA ILE A 84 1.03 -0.13 -7.69
C ILE A 84 -0.31 -0.06 -8.41
N SER A 85 -1.19 0.83 -7.97
CA SER A 85 -2.56 0.97 -8.51
C SER A 85 -2.60 1.39 -9.98
N GLU A 86 -1.59 2.14 -10.45
CA GLU A 86 -1.55 2.77 -11.76
C GLU A 86 -1.18 1.80 -12.89
N VAL A 87 -0.60 0.64 -12.55
CA VAL A 87 -0.10 -0.30 -13.55
C VAL A 87 -0.68 -1.69 -13.32
N PRO A 88 -1.53 -2.20 -14.22
CA PRO A 88 -2.00 -3.57 -14.15
C PRO A 88 -0.84 -4.57 -14.19
N PHE A 89 -0.87 -5.59 -13.35
CA PHE A 89 0.20 -6.56 -13.22
C PHE A 89 -0.19 -7.97 -13.69
N ASP A 90 0.80 -8.66 -14.21
CA ASP A 90 0.69 -10.06 -14.62
C ASP A 90 1.09 -10.95 -13.44
N ILE A 91 0.15 -11.80 -12.98
CA ILE A 91 0.33 -12.62 -11.77
C ILE A 91 1.37 -13.72 -11.97
N ASP A 92 1.42 -14.34 -13.15
CA ASP A 92 2.37 -15.42 -13.45
C ASP A 92 3.80 -14.87 -13.52
N LYS A 93 3.95 -13.68 -14.10
CA LYS A 93 5.23 -12.98 -14.15
C LYS A 93 5.69 -12.54 -12.77
N LEU A 94 4.78 -12.00 -11.94
CA LEU A 94 5.08 -11.62 -10.56
C LEU A 94 5.51 -12.85 -9.75
N GLY A 95 4.77 -13.94 -9.84
CA GLY A 95 5.09 -15.20 -9.15
C GLY A 95 6.48 -15.72 -9.48
N LYS A 96 6.85 -15.76 -10.78
CA LYS A 96 8.19 -16.15 -11.21
C LYS A 96 9.29 -15.27 -10.63
N PHE A 97 9.11 -13.94 -10.68
CA PHE A 97 10.08 -13.02 -10.12
C PHE A 97 10.26 -13.20 -8.60
N LEU A 98 9.17 -13.40 -7.87
CA LEU A 98 9.25 -13.59 -6.41
C LEU A 98 9.93 -14.92 -6.04
N VAL A 99 9.74 -15.98 -6.82
CA VAL A 99 10.47 -17.24 -6.63
C VAL A 99 11.96 -17.06 -6.93
N GLU A 100 12.32 -16.36 -7.99
CA GLU A 100 13.71 -16.03 -8.33
C GLU A 100 14.37 -15.18 -7.22
N ASP A 101 13.67 -14.15 -6.76
CA ASP A 101 14.15 -13.27 -5.68
C ASP A 101 14.34 -14.06 -4.37
N LYS A 102 13.37 -14.92 -4.02
CA LYS A 102 13.46 -15.81 -2.86
C LYS A 102 14.68 -16.72 -2.91
N HIS A 103 14.90 -17.39 -4.03
CA HIS A 103 16.03 -18.32 -4.20
C HIS A 103 17.37 -17.60 -4.27
N SER A 104 17.43 -16.37 -4.70
CA SER A 104 18.65 -15.55 -4.71
C SER A 104 18.99 -14.96 -3.32
N ASN A 105 18.02 -14.91 -2.42
CA ASN A 105 18.20 -14.40 -1.06
C ASN A 105 18.82 -15.49 -0.18
N PRO A 106 19.96 -15.24 0.50
CA PRO A 106 20.57 -16.21 1.41
C PRO A 106 19.66 -16.73 2.54
N SER A 107 18.67 -15.93 2.93
CA SER A 107 17.65 -16.31 3.94
C SER A 107 16.38 -16.90 3.32
N ASN A 108 16.40 -17.20 2.02
CA ASN A 108 15.37 -17.91 1.28
C ASN A 108 13.94 -17.33 1.47
N TYR A 109 13.80 -16.00 1.42
CA TYR A 109 12.50 -15.32 1.44
C TYR A 109 12.48 -14.20 0.39
N ALA A 110 11.29 -13.76 0.01
CA ALA A 110 11.06 -12.55 -0.78
C ALA A 110 9.87 -11.77 -0.23
N MET A 111 9.82 -10.47 -0.51
CA MET A 111 8.74 -9.60 -0.07
C MET A 111 8.21 -8.75 -1.22
N VAL A 112 6.90 -8.59 -1.28
CA VAL A 112 6.22 -7.71 -2.21
C VAL A 112 5.20 -6.85 -1.49
N THR A 113 5.19 -5.55 -1.81
CA THR A 113 4.09 -4.66 -1.43
C THR A 113 3.06 -4.57 -2.55
N VAL A 114 1.78 -4.55 -2.18
CA VAL A 114 0.66 -4.46 -3.12
C VAL A 114 -0.26 -3.34 -2.68
N SER A 115 -0.49 -2.36 -3.56
CA SER A 115 -1.48 -1.30 -3.31
C SER A 115 -2.90 -1.88 -3.39
N GLU A 116 -3.79 -1.50 -2.47
CA GLU A 116 -5.18 -2.02 -2.43
C GLU A 116 -5.97 -1.75 -3.72
N GLY A 117 -5.58 -0.74 -4.48
CA GLY A 117 -6.17 -0.40 -5.77
C GLY A 117 -5.51 -1.05 -6.97
N ALA A 118 -4.53 -1.93 -6.77
CA ALA A 118 -3.86 -2.64 -7.86
C ALA A 118 -4.82 -3.56 -8.61
N THR A 119 -4.57 -3.76 -9.91
CA THR A 119 -5.41 -4.58 -10.78
C THR A 119 -4.59 -5.63 -11.51
N LEU A 120 -5.15 -6.82 -11.67
CA LEU A 120 -4.59 -7.86 -12.55
C LEU A 120 -4.68 -7.43 -14.00
N ALA A 121 -3.74 -7.84 -14.83
CA ALA A 121 -3.78 -7.62 -16.27
C ALA A 121 -5.05 -8.28 -16.87
N GLY A 122 -5.89 -7.46 -17.52
CA GLY A 122 -7.20 -7.89 -18.05
C GLY A 122 -8.30 -8.05 -17.01
N GLY A 123 -8.05 -7.71 -15.74
CA GLY A 123 -9.02 -7.73 -14.65
C GLY A 123 -9.55 -6.34 -14.27
N GLU A 124 -10.59 -6.34 -13.47
CA GLU A 124 -11.13 -5.14 -12.81
C GLU A 124 -10.58 -5.01 -11.38
N MET A 125 -10.75 -3.84 -10.78
CA MET A 125 -10.39 -3.58 -9.38
C MET A 125 -11.18 -4.52 -8.45
N VAL A 126 -10.49 -5.16 -7.51
CA VAL A 126 -11.13 -6.08 -6.56
C VAL A 126 -11.89 -5.27 -5.51
N LEU A 127 -13.21 -5.38 -5.54
CA LEU A 127 -14.12 -4.76 -4.59
C LEU A 127 -14.71 -5.83 -3.70
N SER A 128 -14.55 -5.69 -2.38
CA SER A 128 -15.11 -6.62 -1.40
C SER A 128 -16.15 -5.94 -0.51
N GLY A 129 -17.22 -6.68 -0.13
CA GLY A 129 -18.20 -6.25 0.85
C GLY A 129 -19.35 -5.40 0.30
N GLU A 130 -20.22 -4.99 1.23
CA GLU A 130 -21.39 -4.12 0.96
C GLU A 130 -20.95 -2.66 0.80
N GLU A 131 -21.75 -1.88 0.08
CA GLU A 131 -21.54 -0.42 -0.05
C GLU A 131 -21.73 0.27 1.31
N ASP A 132 -20.85 1.22 1.62
CA ASP A 132 -21.00 2.06 2.80
C ASP A 132 -22.13 3.11 2.60
N ALA A 133 -22.44 3.85 3.67
CA ALA A 133 -23.50 4.88 3.66
C ALA A 133 -23.28 6.01 2.63
N TYR A 134 -22.12 6.04 1.96
CA TYR A 134 -21.73 7.02 0.94
C TYR A 134 -21.63 6.40 -0.46
N GLY A 135 -22.02 5.13 -0.63
CA GLY A 135 -21.97 4.43 -1.92
C GLY A 135 -20.61 3.88 -2.31
N HIS A 136 -19.66 3.79 -1.36
CA HIS A 136 -18.34 3.21 -1.62
C HIS A 136 -18.31 1.75 -1.17
N ARG A 137 -17.94 0.85 -2.07
CA ARG A 137 -17.58 -0.50 -1.69
C ARG A 137 -16.19 -0.52 -1.04
N LYS A 138 -16.02 -1.38 -0.05
CA LYS A 138 -14.72 -1.59 0.57
C LYS A 138 -13.76 -2.17 -0.47
N LEU A 139 -12.68 -1.44 -0.75
CA LEU A 139 -11.54 -1.98 -1.47
C LEU A 139 -10.76 -2.89 -0.53
N GLY A 140 -10.11 -3.86 -1.11
CA GLY A 140 -9.23 -4.76 -0.37
C GLY A 140 -9.44 -6.21 -0.80
N GLY A 141 -8.45 -7.01 -0.50
CA GLY A 141 -8.41 -8.41 -0.91
C GLY A 141 -7.60 -8.67 -2.16
N ILE A 142 -7.07 -7.64 -2.83
CA ILE A 142 -6.14 -7.86 -3.95
C ILE A 142 -4.86 -8.56 -3.47
N GLY A 143 -4.35 -8.22 -2.29
CA GLY A 143 -3.19 -8.90 -1.71
C GLY A 143 -3.50 -10.34 -1.31
N GLU A 144 -4.70 -10.61 -0.78
CA GLU A 144 -5.16 -11.96 -0.49
C GLU A 144 -5.32 -12.79 -1.77
N LEU A 145 -5.96 -12.22 -2.79
CA LEU A 145 -6.09 -12.84 -4.11
C LEU A 145 -4.73 -13.10 -4.75
N THR A 146 -3.84 -12.12 -4.73
CA THR A 146 -2.46 -12.25 -5.23
C THR A 146 -1.73 -13.40 -4.53
N SER A 147 -1.86 -13.49 -3.21
CA SER A 147 -1.25 -14.55 -2.40
C SER A 147 -1.78 -15.92 -2.77
N ALA A 148 -3.09 -16.07 -2.96
CA ALA A 148 -3.72 -17.32 -3.35
C ALA A 148 -3.25 -17.78 -4.75
N LEU A 149 -3.23 -16.85 -5.72
CA LEU A 149 -2.82 -17.14 -7.09
C LEU A 149 -1.32 -17.47 -7.22
N ILE A 150 -0.45 -16.76 -6.48
CA ILE A 150 0.99 -17.10 -6.44
C ILE A 150 1.18 -18.48 -5.83
N LYS A 151 0.50 -18.80 -4.72
CA LYS A 151 0.58 -20.12 -4.11
C LYS A 151 0.13 -21.23 -5.06
N GLU A 152 -0.98 -21.01 -5.78
CA GLU A 152 -1.51 -21.97 -6.76
C GLU A 152 -0.53 -22.21 -7.93
N SER A 153 0.06 -21.13 -8.47
CA SER A 153 0.92 -21.22 -9.66
C SER A 153 2.35 -21.67 -9.36
N THR A 154 2.87 -21.38 -8.18
CA THR A 154 4.27 -21.65 -7.82
C THR A 154 4.47 -22.78 -6.81
N GLY A 155 3.45 -23.11 -6.03
CA GLY A 155 3.53 -24.05 -4.90
C GLY A 155 4.22 -23.48 -3.65
N GLU A 156 4.65 -22.21 -3.69
CA GLU A 156 5.32 -21.58 -2.56
C GLU A 156 4.35 -21.22 -1.43
N ASP A 157 4.83 -21.31 -0.20
CA ASP A 157 4.06 -20.84 0.96
C ASP A 157 4.14 -19.33 1.09
N ILE A 158 2.98 -18.71 1.29
CA ILE A 158 2.82 -17.25 1.33
C ILE A 158 2.42 -16.79 2.74
N ILE A 159 3.02 -15.70 3.19
CA ILE A 159 2.54 -14.90 4.31
C ILE A 159 1.78 -13.72 3.71
N TYR A 160 0.48 -13.61 3.99
CA TYR A 160 -0.30 -12.44 3.63
C TYR A 160 -0.51 -11.54 4.84
N GLN A 161 -0.26 -10.25 4.67
CA GLN A 161 -0.51 -9.24 5.70
C GLN A 161 -1.12 -7.99 5.08
N GLN A 162 -2.32 -7.63 5.50
CA GLN A 162 -2.91 -6.32 5.23
C GLN A 162 -2.56 -5.37 6.37
N LEU A 163 -1.91 -4.23 6.08
CA LEU A 163 -1.61 -3.24 7.10
C LEU A 163 -2.84 -2.38 7.45
N GLY A 164 -3.64 -2.01 6.46
CA GLY A 164 -4.91 -1.32 6.69
C GLY A 164 -4.77 -0.13 7.64
N TYR A 165 -5.59 -0.09 8.68
CA TYR A 165 -5.59 0.99 9.66
C TYR A 165 -4.31 1.12 10.49
N LEU A 166 -3.44 0.11 10.53
CA LEU A 166 -2.14 0.23 11.20
C LEU A 166 -1.28 1.35 10.60
N MET A 167 -1.43 1.60 9.29
CA MET A 167 -0.75 2.71 8.61
C MET A 167 -1.17 4.09 9.13
N ARG A 168 -2.36 4.20 9.75
CA ARG A 168 -2.91 5.42 10.34
C ARG A 168 -2.74 5.46 11.86
N SER A 169 -2.02 4.52 12.44
CA SER A 169 -1.86 4.41 13.89
C SER A 169 -0.65 5.18 14.39
N GLY A 170 -0.66 5.50 15.68
CA GLY A 170 0.47 6.13 16.37
C GLY A 170 0.53 7.65 16.20
N SER A 171 1.65 8.21 16.63
CA SER A 171 1.93 9.64 16.54
C SER A 171 2.41 10.02 15.14
N PRO A 172 2.20 11.27 14.70
CA PRO A 172 2.77 11.76 13.45
C PRO A 172 4.30 11.69 13.51
N ASP A 173 4.91 11.42 12.36
CA ASP A 173 6.36 11.50 12.23
C ASP A 173 6.85 12.96 12.22
N SER A 174 8.16 13.13 12.19
CA SER A 174 8.78 14.45 12.29
C SER A 174 8.42 15.37 11.14
N LEU A 175 8.25 14.83 9.92
CA LEU A 175 7.90 15.64 8.75
C LEU A 175 6.45 16.12 8.82
N ASP A 176 5.51 15.21 9.08
CA ASP A 176 4.11 15.57 9.25
C ASP A 176 3.90 16.55 10.40
N LEU A 177 4.61 16.35 11.52
CA LEU A 177 4.56 17.26 12.67
C LEU A 177 5.07 18.65 12.29
N MET A 178 6.19 18.73 11.58
CA MET A 178 6.78 19.98 11.13
C MET A 178 5.85 20.74 10.17
N VAL A 179 5.28 20.04 9.19
CA VAL A 179 4.35 20.65 8.22
C VAL A 179 3.04 21.10 8.88
N ALA A 180 2.54 20.34 9.85
CA ALA A 180 1.30 20.67 10.54
C ALA A 180 1.44 21.82 11.55
N THR A 181 2.66 22.17 11.98
CA THR A 181 2.91 23.22 12.99
C THR A 181 3.40 24.55 12.37
N ASN A 182 3.73 24.59 11.10
CA ASN A 182 4.13 25.79 10.38
C ASN A 182 3.04 26.27 9.41
#